data_1cd071a2828e73dd4fd5247345542982
#
_entry.id   1cd071a2828e73dd4fd5247345542982
#
_cell.length_a   1.000
_cell.length_b   1.000
_cell.length_c   1.000
_cell.angle_alpha   90.00
_cell.angle_beta   90.00
_cell.angle_gamma   90.00
#
_symmetry.space_group_name_H-M   'P 1'
#
loop_
_entity.id
_entity.type
_entity.pdbx_description
1 polymer ?
#
loop_
_entity_poly.entity_id
_entity_poly.type
_entity_poly.pdbx_seq_one_letter_code
_entity_poly.pdbx_strand_id
1 'polypeptide(L)'
;MLFHIEQVHNPQDCPYGKGGSRSLHDASVPGVKVHAIYGSFMEHVIWLIVEANDMDALNMFLLPGMKTCRAKITPVSEHQLPVKTP
;
A
#
# COMPACT_ATOMS: atom_id res chain seq x y z
N MET A 1 -9.64 -10.74 -0.01
CA MET A 1 -9.95 -9.67 0.96
C MET A 1 -9.37 -8.36 0.49
N LEU A 2 -10.06 -7.28 0.80
CA LEU A 2 -9.66 -5.94 0.41
C LEU A 2 -9.05 -5.21 1.60
N PHE A 3 -7.94 -4.50 1.38
CA PHE A 3 -7.21 -3.80 2.43
C PHE A 3 -6.92 -2.37 2.02
N HIS A 4 -7.08 -1.46 2.97
CA HIS A 4 -6.55 -0.10 2.88
C HIS A 4 -5.20 -0.09 3.61
N ILE A 5 -4.16 0.37 2.92
CA ILE A 5 -2.82 0.40 3.47
C ILE A 5 -2.33 1.84 3.49
N GLU A 6 -1.86 2.29 4.65
CA GLU A 6 -1.17 3.56 4.80
C GLU A 6 0.29 3.24 5.11
N GLN A 7 1.17 3.58 4.17
CA GLN A 7 2.60 3.26 4.26
C GLN A 7 3.38 4.55 4.39
N VAL A 8 4.11 4.69 5.50
CA VAL A 8 4.83 5.92 5.84
C VAL A 8 6.32 5.62 5.95
N HIS A 9 7.14 6.47 5.36
CA HIS A 9 8.60 6.42 5.51
C HIS A 9 9.13 7.77 5.98
N ASN A 10 10.32 7.76 6.59
CA ASN A 10 10.98 8.99 6.97
C ASN A 10 11.61 9.67 5.75
N PRO A 11 11.82 11.00 5.78
CA PRO A 11 12.43 11.71 4.64
C PRO A 11 13.77 11.13 4.19
N GLN A 12 14.62 10.70 5.11
CA GLN A 12 15.92 10.13 4.76
C GLN A 12 15.82 8.76 4.09
N ASP A 13 14.68 8.07 4.25
CA ASP A 13 14.43 6.77 3.64
C ASP A 13 13.58 6.88 2.37
N CYS A 14 13.33 8.11 1.90
CA CYS A 14 12.45 8.34 0.77
C CYS A 14 12.96 7.65 -0.49
N PRO A 15 12.12 6.86 -1.18
CA PRO A 15 12.55 6.15 -2.39
C PRO A 15 12.67 7.04 -3.62
N TYR A 16 12.34 8.33 -3.51
CA TYR A 16 12.44 9.26 -4.63
C TYR A 16 13.86 9.27 -5.19
N GLY A 17 13.99 9.04 -6.49
CA GLY A 17 15.29 8.93 -7.13
C GLY A 17 15.99 7.59 -6.92
N LYS A 18 15.36 6.66 -6.18
CA LYS A 18 15.90 5.32 -5.88
C LYS A 18 14.89 4.22 -6.26
N GLY A 19 14.24 4.38 -7.41
CA GLY A 19 13.24 3.44 -7.90
C GLY A 19 11.80 3.86 -7.62
N GLY A 20 11.57 4.89 -6.82
CA GLY A 20 10.23 5.39 -6.51
C GLY A 20 9.42 4.46 -5.63
N SER A 21 8.12 4.73 -5.50
CA SER A 21 7.24 3.94 -4.62
C SER A 21 7.17 2.48 -5.01
N ARG A 22 7.34 2.15 -6.29
CA ARG A 22 7.31 0.75 -6.74
C ARG A 22 8.42 -0.08 -6.11
N SER A 23 9.51 0.52 -5.66
CA SER A 23 10.60 -0.18 -5.00
C SER A 23 10.21 -0.72 -3.61
N LEU A 24 9.10 -0.26 -3.07
CA LEU A 24 8.60 -0.65 -1.75
C LEU A 24 7.61 -1.82 -1.82
N HIS A 25 7.30 -2.30 -3.01
CA HIS A 25 6.31 -3.34 -3.23
C HIS A 25 6.83 -4.41 -4.19
N ASP A 26 6.42 -5.65 -3.96
CA ASP A 26 6.70 -6.76 -4.87
C ASP A 26 5.44 -7.11 -5.65
N ALA A 27 5.32 -6.58 -6.86
CA ALA A 27 4.15 -6.81 -7.71
C ALA A 27 4.07 -8.22 -8.29
N SER A 28 5.11 -9.04 -8.12
CA SER A 28 5.14 -10.42 -8.63
C SER A 28 4.46 -11.43 -7.70
N VAL A 29 4.06 -11.02 -6.50
CA VAL A 29 3.46 -11.94 -5.53
C VAL A 29 2.10 -12.42 -6.03
N PRO A 30 1.90 -13.76 -6.16
CA PRO A 30 0.60 -14.27 -6.58
C PRO A 30 -0.50 -13.95 -5.57
N GLY A 31 -1.72 -13.72 -6.08
CA GLY A 31 -2.88 -13.48 -5.24
C GLY A 31 -2.98 -12.07 -4.67
N VAL A 32 -2.18 -11.15 -5.19
CA VAL A 32 -2.24 -9.74 -4.81
C VAL A 32 -2.58 -8.89 -6.03
N LYS A 33 -3.56 -8.00 -5.87
CA LYS A 33 -3.97 -7.08 -6.92
C LYS A 33 -4.06 -5.67 -6.33
N VAL A 34 -3.34 -4.73 -6.92
CA VAL A 34 -3.40 -3.32 -6.51
C VAL A 34 -4.54 -2.65 -7.28
N HIS A 35 -5.55 -2.17 -6.55
CA HIS A 35 -6.67 -1.44 -7.14
C HIS A 35 -6.38 0.04 -7.31
N ALA A 36 -5.65 0.61 -6.35
CA ALA A 36 -5.31 2.03 -6.38
C ALA A 36 -4.07 2.28 -5.53
N ILE A 37 -3.28 3.25 -5.94
CA ILE A 37 -2.12 3.72 -5.17
C ILE A 37 -2.00 5.22 -5.38
N TYR A 38 -1.92 5.96 -4.28
CA TYR A 38 -1.75 7.40 -4.27
C TYR A 38 -0.71 7.77 -3.23
N GLY A 39 -0.06 8.91 -3.42
CA GLY A 39 0.95 9.35 -2.47
C GLY A 39 0.90 10.84 -2.23
N SER A 40 1.39 11.24 -1.08
CA SER A 40 1.70 12.63 -0.74
C SER A 40 3.20 12.72 -0.56
N PHE A 41 3.91 13.36 -1.51
CA PHE A 41 5.37 13.39 -1.49
C PHE A 41 5.90 14.10 -0.25
N MET A 42 5.33 15.25 0.09
CA MET A 42 5.83 16.05 1.20
C MET A 42 5.57 15.42 2.55
N GLU A 43 4.50 14.63 2.67
CA GLU A 43 4.18 13.92 3.89
C GLU A 43 4.87 12.56 3.97
N HIS A 44 5.46 12.08 2.88
CA HIS A 44 6.11 10.78 2.78
C HIS A 44 5.16 9.63 3.13
N VAL A 45 3.94 9.71 2.60
CA VAL A 45 2.88 8.72 2.82
C VAL A 45 2.41 8.18 1.48
N ILE A 46 2.18 6.87 1.45
CA ILE A 46 1.59 6.18 0.31
C ILE A 46 0.33 5.47 0.80
N TRP A 47 -0.78 5.68 0.07
CA TRP A 47 -2.05 5.00 0.35
C TRP A 47 -2.34 4.02 -0.77
N LEU A 48 -2.69 2.78 -0.38
CA LEU A 48 -3.01 1.73 -1.34
C LEU A 48 -4.35 1.10 -0.99
N ILE A 49 -5.08 0.72 -2.04
CA ILE A 49 -6.19 -0.23 -1.92
C ILE A 49 -5.75 -1.49 -2.62
N VAL A 50 -5.63 -2.57 -1.87
CA VAL A 50 -5.03 -3.81 -2.34
C VAL A 50 -5.94 -4.98 -1.99
N GLU A 51 -6.15 -5.85 -2.97
CA GLU A 51 -6.82 -7.12 -2.75
C GLU A 51 -5.75 -8.21 -2.58
N ALA A 52 -5.88 -9.01 -1.54
CA ALA A 52 -4.97 -10.12 -1.28
C ALA A 52 -5.73 -11.32 -0.76
N ASN A 53 -5.22 -12.52 -1.07
CA ASN A 53 -5.86 -13.77 -0.63
C ASN A 53 -5.76 -13.93 0.88
N ASP A 54 -4.63 -13.53 1.46
CA ASP A 54 -4.38 -13.65 2.90
C ASP A 54 -3.29 -12.66 3.33
N MET A 55 -3.01 -12.63 4.63
CA MET A 55 -1.99 -11.75 5.19
C MET A 55 -0.58 -12.14 4.78
N ASP A 56 -0.32 -13.41 4.55
CA ASP A 56 1.01 -13.85 4.10
C ASP A 56 1.33 -13.28 2.73
N ALA A 57 0.38 -13.33 1.80
CA ALA A 57 0.56 -12.73 0.48
C ALA A 57 0.78 -11.21 0.58
N LEU A 58 0.01 -10.54 1.44
CA LEU A 58 0.13 -9.11 1.64
C LEU A 58 1.49 -8.74 2.24
N ASN A 59 1.97 -9.50 3.21
CA ASN A 59 3.29 -9.30 3.81
C ASN A 59 4.40 -9.45 2.77
N MET A 60 4.30 -10.44 1.90
CA MET A 60 5.29 -10.60 0.82
C MET A 60 5.26 -9.44 -0.16
N PHE A 61 4.07 -8.93 -0.46
CA PHE A 61 3.94 -7.75 -1.33
C PHE A 61 4.61 -6.52 -0.72
N LEU A 62 4.50 -6.34 0.59
CA LEU A 62 5.05 -5.17 1.29
C LEU A 62 6.49 -5.38 1.77
N LEU A 63 7.05 -6.58 1.61
CA LEU A 63 8.34 -6.93 2.16
C LEU A 63 9.48 -6.00 1.74
N PRO A 64 9.58 -5.55 0.47
CA PRO A 64 10.68 -4.66 0.08
C PRO A 64 10.75 -3.36 0.89
N GLY A 65 9.62 -2.89 1.42
CA GLY A 65 9.58 -1.68 2.23
C GLY A 65 9.60 -1.91 3.74
N MET A 66 9.76 -3.16 4.18
CA MET A 66 9.59 -3.49 5.60
C MET A 66 10.56 -2.75 6.53
N LYS A 67 11.79 -2.54 6.09
CA LYS A 67 12.82 -1.93 6.93
C LYS A 67 12.80 -0.40 6.92
N THR A 68 12.19 0.21 5.93
CA THR A 68 12.19 1.67 5.76
C THR A 68 10.82 2.29 5.98
N CYS A 69 9.76 1.49 6.00
CA CYS A 69 8.40 1.99 6.11
C CYS A 69 7.68 1.38 7.31
N ARG A 70 6.72 2.14 7.80
CA ARG A 70 5.70 1.65 8.72
C ARG A 70 4.39 1.55 7.95
N ALA A 71 3.68 0.44 8.06
CA ALA A 71 2.42 0.24 7.35
C ALA A 71 1.29 0.02 8.33
N LYS A 72 0.20 0.77 8.13
CA LYS A 72 -1.06 0.52 8.80
C LYS A 72 -1.97 -0.18 7.80
N ILE A 73 -2.40 -1.40 8.14
CA ILE A 73 -3.17 -2.26 7.25
C ILE A 73 -4.56 -2.43 7.85
N THR A 74 -5.59 -2.03 7.12
CA THR A 74 -6.96 -2.07 7.58
C THR A 74 -7.81 -2.87 6.59
N PRO A 75 -8.40 -4.00 7.02
CA PRO A 75 -9.38 -4.70 6.19
C PRO A 75 -10.59 -3.80 5.96
N VAL A 76 -11.08 -3.76 4.73
CA VAL A 76 -12.24 -2.94 4.38
C VAL A 76 -13.27 -3.78 3.65
N SER A 77 -14.50 -3.27 3.59
CA SER A 77 -15.58 -3.93 2.87
C SER A 77 -15.25 -4.03 1.39
N GLU A 78 -15.56 -5.17 0.79
CA GLU A 78 -15.38 -5.37 -0.65
C GLU A 78 -16.43 -4.63 -1.48
N HIS A 79 -17.48 -4.15 -0.85
CA HIS A 79 -18.49 -3.33 -1.49
C HIS A 79 -18.27 -1.87 -1.15
N GLN A 80 -18.25 -1.02 -2.17
CA GLN A 80 -18.16 0.41 -1.94
C GLN A 80 -19.36 0.91 -1.16
N LEU A 81 -19.09 1.78 -0.19
CA LEU A 81 -20.17 2.44 0.53
C LEU A 81 -20.83 3.48 -0.37
N PRO A 82 -22.15 3.63 -0.28
CA PRO A 82 -22.83 4.63 -1.10
C PRO A 82 -22.45 6.04 -0.70
N VAL A 83 -22.30 6.89 -1.71
CA VAL A 83 -22.07 8.31 -1.50
C VAL A 83 -23.42 9.02 -1.57
N LYS A 84 -23.73 9.82 -0.54
CA LYS A 84 -24.96 10.60 -0.54
C LYS A 84 -24.82 11.74 -1.54
N THR A 85 -25.69 11.77 -2.53
CA THR A 85 -25.74 12.86 -3.50
C THR A 85 -26.72 13.91 -3.03
N PRO A 86 -26.44 15.23 -3.29
CA PRO A 86 -27.38 16.30 -2.95
C PRO A 86 -28.63 16.26 -3.80
#